data_e67c78198144027e4aa401704ad58a9c
#
_entry.id   e67c78198144027e4aa401704ad58a9c
#
_cell.length_a   1.000
_cell.length_b   1.000
_cell.length_c   1.000
_cell.angle_alpha   90.00
_cell.angle_beta   90.00
_cell.angle_gamma   90.00
#
_symmetry.space_group_name_H-M   'P 1'
#
loop_
_entity.id
_entity.type
_entity.pdbx_description
1 polymer ?
#
loop_
_entity_poly.entity_id
_entity_poly.type
_entity_poly.pdbx_seq_one_letter_code
_entity_poly.pdbx_strand_id
1 'polypeptide(L)'
;LTTYHVIFKGHVQGVGFRAHVKSCCDLFNVPGTVRNKTNLDVEAYFQTNGKTFQALIDRIQRTAHRFVKINAIDWEIVNDETNYTTFKIIH
;
A
#
# COMPACT_ATOMS: atom_id res chain seq x y z
N LEU A 1 12.51 -7.14 10.08
CA LEU A 1 11.43 -6.48 9.36
C LEU A 1 10.32 -7.45 9.03
N THR A 2 9.10 -6.94 8.94
CA THR A 2 7.90 -7.72 8.67
C THR A 2 7.35 -7.34 7.31
N THR A 3 6.85 -8.31 6.56
CA THR A 3 6.18 -8.05 5.29
C THR A 3 4.66 -8.13 5.49
N TYR A 4 3.99 -7.06 5.13
CA TYR A 4 2.53 -6.95 5.19
C TYR A 4 1.96 -7.04 3.79
N HIS A 5 0.99 -7.91 3.59
CA HIS A 5 0.22 -8.02 2.36
C HIS A 5 -1.11 -7.31 2.58
N VAL A 6 -1.40 -6.31 1.75
CA VAL A 6 -2.51 -5.39 1.97
C VAL A 6 -3.38 -5.32 0.73
N ILE A 7 -4.68 -5.41 0.92
CA ILE A 7 -5.67 -5.22 -0.15
C ILE A 7 -6.52 -4.00 0.22
N PHE A 8 -6.50 -3.00 -0.67
CA PHE A 8 -7.35 -1.82 -0.56
C PHE A 8 -8.57 -2.03 -1.44
N LYS A 9 -9.75 -1.89 -0.88
CA LYS A 9 -11.04 -2.09 -1.56
C LYS A 9 -11.82 -0.80 -1.61
N GLY A 10 -12.52 -0.56 -2.72
CA GLY A 10 -13.32 0.62 -2.90
C GLY A 10 -13.09 1.25 -4.27
N HIS A 11 -13.24 2.58 -4.36
CA HIS A 11 -12.91 3.31 -5.57
C HIS A 11 -11.44 3.72 -5.50
N VAL A 12 -10.57 2.78 -5.90
CA VAL A 12 -9.11 2.90 -5.72
C VAL A 12 -8.35 2.76 -7.04
N GLN A 13 -9.03 2.47 -8.15
CA GLN A 13 -8.40 2.43 -9.47
C GLN A 13 -8.89 3.60 -10.33
N GLY A 14 -8.02 4.09 -11.22
CA GLY A 14 -8.37 5.20 -12.10
C GLY A 14 -8.36 6.57 -11.43
N VAL A 15 -7.82 6.67 -10.21
CA VAL A 15 -7.83 7.90 -9.40
C VAL A 15 -6.46 8.25 -8.85
N GLY A 16 -5.39 7.65 -9.40
CA GLY A 16 -4.02 7.94 -8.97
C GLY A 16 -3.62 7.34 -7.64
N PHE A 17 -4.34 6.33 -7.17
CA PHE A 17 -4.12 5.78 -5.84
C PHE A 17 -2.76 5.07 -5.71
N ARG A 18 -2.32 4.32 -6.74
CA ARG A 18 -1.00 3.66 -6.69
C ARG A 18 0.12 4.67 -6.52
N ALA A 19 0.06 5.78 -7.24
CA ALA A 19 1.07 6.85 -7.12
C ALA A 19 1.03 7.47 -5.73
N HIS A 20 -0.16 7.61 -5.15
CA HIS A 20 -0.33 8.13 -3.78
C HIS A 20 0.30 7.17 -2.75
N VAL A 21 0.06 5.87 -2.89
CA VAL A 21 0.66 4.86 -2.01
C VAL A 21 2.18 4.93 -2.10
N LYS A 22 2.72 5.01 -3.32
CA LYS A 22 4.17 5.12 -3.51
C LYS A 22 4.72 6.37 -2.83
N SER A 23 4.06 7.52 -2.97
CA SER A 23 4.51 8.76 -2.34
C SER A 23 4.57 8.63 -0.82
N CYS A 24 3.56 8.00 -0.21
CA CYS A 24 3.55 7.77 1.22
C CYS A 24 4.67 6.81 1.66
N CYS A 25 4.88 5.74 0.90
CA CYS A 25 5.94 4.78 1.19
C CYS A 25 7.33 5.42 1.07
N ASP A 26 7.54 6.24 0.06
CA ASP A 26 8.81 6.96 -0.10
C ASP A 26 9.06 7.91 1.08
N LEU A 27 8.02 8.58 1.55
CA LEU A 27 8.12 9.47 2.70
C LEU A 27 8.55 8.73 3.97
N PHE A 28 8.05 7.52 4.18
CA PHE A 28 8.35 6.73 5.37
C PHE A 28 9.50 5.75 5.15
N ASN A 29 10.14 5.77 3.99
CA ASN A 29 11.21 4.84 3.62
C ASN A 29 10.78 3.38 3.75
N VAL A 30 9.57 3.07 3.32
CA VAL A 30 9.02 1.72 3.33
C VAL A 30 9.15 1.12 1.94
N PRO A 31 9.96 0.06 1.77
CA PRO A 31 10.06 -0.62 0.48
C PRO A 31 8.90 -1.60 0.28
N GLY A 32 8.66 -1.95 -0.96
CA GLY A 32 7.61 -2.91 -1.33
C GLY A 32 7.09 -2.69 -2.73
N THR A 33 5.84 -3.09 -2.97
CA THR A 33 5.21 -2.97 -4.28
C THR A 33 3.73 -2.62 -4.14
N VAL A 34 3.17 -2.06 -5.22
CA VAL A 34 1.72 -1.83 -5.33
C VAL A 34 1.29 -2.08 -6.77
N ARG A 35 0.14 -2.72 -6.95
CA ARG A 35 -0.42 -2.98 -8.27
C ARG A 35 -1.94 -2.98 -8.24
N ASN A 36 -2.55 -2.70 -9.39
CA ASN A 36 -3.98 -2.90 -9.60
C ASN A 36 -4.25 -4.38 -9.85
N LYS A 37 -5.32 -4.88 -9.25
CA LYS A 37 -5.82 -6.23 -9.52
C LYS A 37 -6.95 -6.17 -10.54
N THR A 38 -7.22 -7.30 -11.19
CA THR A 38 -8.28 -7.37 -12.20
C THR A 38 -9.69 -7.21 -11.61
N ASN A 39 -9.83 -7.49 -10.30
CA ASN A 39 -11.11 -7.34 -9.59
C ASN A 39 -11.34 -5.92 -9.05
N LEU A 40 -10.55 -4.94 -9.50
CA LEU A 40 -10.61 -3.52 -9.15
C LEU A 40 -10.03 -3.16 -7.78
N ASP A 41 -9.54 -4.13 -7.01
CA ASP A 41 -8.79 -3.85 -5.79
C ASP A 41 -7.37 -3.38 -6.11
N VAL A 42 -6.70 -2.80 -5.12
CA VAL A 42 -5.28 -2.47 -5.19
C VAL A 42 -4.55 -3.32 -4.16
N GLU A 43 -3.51 -4.01 -4.61
CA GLU A 43 -2.72 -4.90 -3.77
C GLU A 43 -1.35 -4.28 -3.51
N ALA A 44 -0.90 -4.32 -2.26
CA ALA A 44 0.40 -3.81 -1.89
C ALA A 44 1.14 -4.78 -0.96
N TYR A 45 2.46 -4.76 -1.05
CA TYR A 45 3.34 -5.39 -0.08
C TYR A 45 4.17 -4.29 0.56
N PHE A 46 4.17 -4.23 1.88
CA PHE A 46 4.98 -3.26 2.65
C PHE A 46 5.92 -4.02 3.56
N GLN A 47 7.21 -3.70 3.51
CA GLN A 47 8.18 -4.35 4.38
C GLN A 47 8.72 -3.34 5.39
N THR A 48 8.28 -3.46 6.64
CA THR A 48 8.58 -2.51 7.69
C THR A 48 8.23 -3.10 9.06
N ASN A 49 8.37 -2.31 10.11
CA ASN A 49 7.91 -2.69 11.44
C ASN A 49 6.45 -2.29 11.67
N GLY A 50 5.83 -2.82 12.72
CA GLY A 50 4.41 -2.61 12.97
C GLY A 50 4.05 -1.16 13.24
N LYS A 51 4.91 -0.42 13.94
CA LYS A 51 4.65 0.98 14.24
C LYS A 51 4.63 1.83 12.97
N THR A 52 5.60 1.64 12.10
CA THR A 52 5.66 2.36 10.83
C THR A 52 4.51 1.94 9.92
N PHE A 53 4.14 0.65 9.93
CA PHE A 53 3.01 0.17 9.14
C PHE A 53 1.71 0.89 9.53
N GLN A 54 1.42 1.03 10.82
CA GLN A 54 0.22 1.73 11.28
C GLN A 54 0.24 3.20 10.87
N ALA A 55 1.38 3.85 11.01
CA ALA A 55 1.53 5.25 10.61
C ALA A 55 1.35 5.42 9.10
N LEU A 56 1.86 4.47 8.31
CA LEU A 56 1.74 4.48 6.86
C LEU A 56 0.27 4.33 6.42
N ILE A 57 -0.44 3.35 6.98
CA ILE A 57 -1.86 3.13 6.66
C ILE A 57 -2.67 4.38 6.99
N ASP A 58 -2.43 4.96 8.16
CA ASP A 58 -3.11 6.19 8.57
C ASP A 58 -2.83 7.32 7.58
N ARG A 59 -1.57 7.51 7.19
CA ARG A 59 -1.19 8.56 6.23
C ARG A 59 -1.86 8.35 4.87
N ILE A 60 -1.85 7.12 4.36
CA ILE A 60 -2.48 6.81 3.08
C ILE A 60 -3.96 7.21 3.10
N GLN A 61 -4.67 6.87 4.17
CA GLN A 61 -6.09 7.18 4.29
C GLN A 61 -6.36 8.67 4.42
N ARG A 62 -5.60 9.35 5.30
CA ARG A 62 -5.84 10.77 5.59
C ARG A 62 -5.51 11.70 4.45
N THR A 63 -4.54 11.35 3.62
CA THR A 63 -4.05 12.23 2.57
C THR A 63 -4.47 11.82 1.17
N ALA A 64 -5.33 10.82 1.05
CA ALA A 64 -5.82 10.36 -0.24
C ALA A 64 -6.63 11.46 -0.94
N HIS A 65 -6.53 11.50 -2.27
CA HIS A 65 -7.30 12.42 -3.07
C HIS A 65 -8.81 12.23 -2.82
N ARG A 66 -9.60 13.32 -2.91
CA ARG A 66 -11.03 13.28 -2.58
C ARG A 66 -11.84 12.28 -3.42
N PHE A 67 -11.34 11.89 -4.59
CA PHE A 67 -12.04 10.91 -5.43
C PHE A 67 -11.72 9.46 -5.04
N VAL A 68 -10.75 9.25 -4.18
CA VAL A 68 -10.44 7.93 -3.63
C VAL A 68 -11.47 7.61 -2.56
N LYS A 69 -12.06 6.42 -2.63
CA LYS A 69 -12.96 5.90 -1.59
C LYS A 69 -12.43 4.55 -1.15
N ILE A 70 -11.94 4.48 0.08
CA ILE A 70 -11.45 3.23 0.66
C ILE A 70 -12.57 2.68 1.55
N ASN A 71 -13.18 1.57 1.10
CA ASN A 71 -14.27 0.93 1.84
C ASN A 71 -13.75 -0.06 2.87
N ALA A 72 -12.63 -0.71 2.56
CA ALA A 72 -12.02 -1.68 3.46
C ALA A 72 -10.53 -1.79 3.15
N ILE A 73 -9.75 -2.12 4.18
CA ILE A 73 -8.34 -2.45 4.07
C ILE A 73 -8.17 -3.79 4.77
N ASP A 74 -7.86 -4.82 3.99
CA ASP A 74 -7.56 -6.15 4.53
C ASP A 74 -6.06 -6.34 4.51
N TRP A 75 -5.48 -6.84 5.59
CA TRP A 75 -4.05 -7.07 5.62
C TRP A 75 -3.70 -8.27 6.47
N GLU A 76 -2.55 -8.85 6.16
CA GLU A 76 -1.99 -9.96 6.91
C GLU A 76 -0.47 -9.88 6.87
N ILE A 77 0.16 -10.48 7.86
CA ILE A 77 1.61 -10.65 7.86
C ILE A 77 1.90 -11.91 7.04
N VAL A 78 2.84 -11.79 6.10
CA VAL A 78 3.21 -12.90 5.23
C VAL A 78 4.68 -13.25 5.45
N ASN A 79 4.99 -14.54 5.27
CA ASN A 79 6.35 -15.03 5.32
C ASN A 79 6.97 -14.91 3.92
N ASP A 80 7.39 -13.69 3.59
CA ASP A 80 7.94 -13.34 2.29
C ASP A 80 9.45 -13.18 2.44
N GLU A 81 10.22 -13.98 1.72
CA GLU A 81 11.68 -13.95 1.77
C GLU A 81 12.26 -12.86 0.86
N THR A 82 11.42 -12.15 0.11
CA THR A 82 11.88 -11.06 -0.74
C THR A 82 12.46 -9.93 0.10
N ASN A 83 13.65 -9.46 -0.27
CA ASN A 83 14.24 -8.26 0.31
C ASN A 83 13.92 -7.10 -0.61
N TYR A 84 12.91 -6.33 -0.24
CA TYR A 84 12.57 -5.12 -0.99
C TYR A 84 13.58 -4.03 -0.64
N THR A 85 14.05 -3.30 -1.63
CA THR A 85 15.02 -2.22 -1.43
C THR A 85 14.39 -0.84 -1.65
N THR A 86 13.39 -0.77 -2.54
CA THR A 86 12.67 0.47 -2.83
C THR A 86 11.19 0.15 -2.94
N PHE A 87 10.36 1.17 -3.05
CA PHE A 87 8.94 0.96 -3.34
C PHE A 87 8.68 1.14 -4.82
N LYS A 88 7.98 0.18 -5.44
CA LYS A 88 7.71 0.19 -6.88
C LYS A 88 6.24 0.00 -7.18
N ILE A 89 5.78 0.73 -8.20
CA ILE A 89 4.48 0.46 -8.83
C ILE A 89 4.71 -0.61 -9.89
N ILE A 90 3.96 -1.69 -9.81
CA ILE A 90 4.06 -2.79 -10.77
C ILE A 90 2.72 -2.97 -11.50
N HIS A 91 2.78 -3.64 -12.66
CA HIS A 91 1.62 -3.78 -13.54
C HIS A 91 1.15 -5.22 -13.73
#